data_78afacbef33f6646db746b1bee7cf3ed
#
_entry.id   78afacbef33f6646db746b1bee7cf3ed
#
_cell.length_a   1.000
_cell.length_b   1.000
_cell.length_c   1.000
_cell.angle_alpha   90.00
_cell.angle_beta   90.00
_cell.angle_gamma   90.00
#
_symmetry.space_group_name_H-M   'P 1'
#
loop_
_entity.id
_entity.type
_entity.pdbx_description
1 polymer ?
#
loop_
_entity_poly.entity_id
_entity_poly.type
_entity_poly.pdbx_seq_one_letter_code
_entity_poly.pdbx_strand_id
1 'polypeptide(L)'
;NHIVVMKGSDSAAMESLIRDADVVLLSMAGGLGIKDGKPYMDPVAYRDSYVGTAEGLIGALPAAPKLRQIIFCSSMNAYGAANGVNPVSENTPANAASPAAQVFIEAEQKLSAIETNSLKVCNFRTGTIYGPGREHRNELKHIAGKQIPFDGQSDAMLVHRDDVVRAIDFAIDHRLSGLYNLFNDIPENKADFFARVAAREGLEPVIWLGVFKGPRGVSNAKLKLAGFTFSDPSGEKEGANLLG
;
A
#
# COMPACT_ATOMS: atom_id res chain seq x y z
N ASN A 1 15.19 -15.07 14.14
CA ASN A 1 13.83 -14.78 13.65
C ASN A 1 12.87 -15.81 14.22
N HIS A 2 11.75 -15.35 14.74
CA HIS A 2 10.70 -16.20 15.31
C HIS A 2 9.45 -16.04 14.45
N ILE A 3 8.84 -17.15 14.02
CA ILE A 3 7.63 -17.18 13.20
C ILE A 3 6.50 -17.75 14.05
N VAL A 4 5.40 -17.00 14.12
CA VAL A 4 4.16 -17.43 14.78
C VAL A 4 3.02 -17.40 13.76
N VAL A 5 2.26 -18.48 13.66
CA VAL A 5 1.08 -18.55 12.79
C VAL A 5 -0.16 -18.33 13.64
N MET A 6 -0.87 -17.23 13.38
CA MET A 6 -2.08 -16.86 14.14
C MET A 6 -3.02 -16.02 13.27
N LYS A 7 -4.24 -15.80 13.75
CA LYS A 7 -5.11 -14.77 13.19
C LYS A 7 -4.69 -13.41 13.76
N GLY A 8 -4.52 -12.40 12.90
CA GLY A 8 -4.20 -11.05 13.34
C GLY A 8 -5.28 -10.41 14.24
N SER A 9 -6.54 -10.85 14.10
CA SER A 9 -7.66 -10.42 14.94
C SER A 9 -7.71 -11.05 16.34
N ASP A 10 -6.81 -12.00 16.65
CA ASP A 10 -6.71 -12.59 17.99
C ASP A 10 -5.83 -11.71 18.91
N SER A 11 -6.48 -10.86 19.70
CA SER A 11 -5.80 -9.95 20.62
C SER A 11 -4.99 -10.70 21.69
N ALA A 12 -5.47 -11.82 22.20
CA ALA A 12 -4.77 -12.59 23.23
C ALA A 12 -3.47 -13.21 22.70
N ALA A 13 -3.50 -13.75 21.48
CA ALA A 13 -2.28 -14.21 20.81
C ALA A 13 -1.35 -13.05 20.47
N MET A 14 -1.90 -11.91 20.05
CA MET A 14 -1.14 -10.68 19.74
C MET A 14 -0.37 -10.14 20.95
N GLU A 15 -0.96 -10.17 22.14
CA GLU A 15 -0.32 -9.70 23.39
C GLU A 15 1.05 -10.35 23.64
N SER A 16 1.16 -11.65 23.38
CA SER A 16 2.42 -12.37 23.59
C SER A 16 3.50 -11.94 22.61
N LEU A 17 3.10 -11.55 21.39
CA LEU A 17 4.04 -11.15 20.34
C LEU A 17 4.56 -9.73 20.52
N ILE A 18 3.70 -8.81 20.96
CA ILE A 18 4.06 -7.37 21.02
C ILE A 18 4.59 -6.91 22.37
N ARG A 19 4.57 -7.77 23.38
CA ARG A 19 4.93 -7.43 24.78
C ARG A 19 6.27 -6.70 24.93
N ASP A 20 7.26 -7.12 24.17
CA ASP A 20 8.61 -6.56 24.19
C ASP A 20 8.95 -5.77 22.91
N ALA A 21 7.96 -5.55 22.05
CA ALA A 21 8.17 -4.83 20.81
C ALA A 21 8.26 -3.32 21.02
N ASP A 22 9.24 -2.69 20.37
CA ASP A 22 9.33 -1.23 20.23
C ASP A 22 8.53 -0.72 19.03
N VAL A 23 8.47 -1.50 17.96
CA VAL A 23 7.82 -1.17 16.70
C VAL A 23 7.00 -2.35 16.21
N VAL A 24 5.81 -2.07 15.70
CA VAL A 24 4.97 -3.04 14.98
C VAL A 24 4.77 -2.58 13.55
N LEU A 25 5.14 -3.43 12.60
CA LEU A 25 4.85 -3.23 11.18
C LEU A 25 3.65 -4.08 10.78
N LEU A 26 2.62 -3.44 10.26
CA LEU A 26 1.44 -4.07 9.66
C LEU A 26 1.56 -4.05 8.14
N SER A 27 1.95 -5.18 7.56
CA SER A 27 2.06 -5.38 6.11
C SER A 27 1.30 -6.65 5.75
N MET A 28 -0.02 -6.54 5.68
CA MET A 28 -0.92 -7.66 5.50
C MET A 28 -1.26 -7.87 4.02
N ALA A 29 -1.55 -9.12 3.68
CA ALA A 29 -2.21 -9.49 2.44
C ALA A 29 -3.06 -10.73 2.74
N GLY A 30 -4.35 -10.63 2.63
CA GLY A 30 -5.23 -11.76 2.92
C GLY A 30 -6.58 -11.66 2.23
N GLY A 31 -7.37 -12.73 2.32
CA GLY A 31 -8.68 -12.80 1.68
C GLY A 31 -8.63 -12.87 0.15
N LEU A 32 -7.44 -13.00 -0.43
CA LEU A 32 -7.23 -13.16 -1.87
C LEU A 32 -6.94 -14.63 -2.18
N GLY A 33 -7.50 -15.15 -3.25
CA GLY A 33 -7.31 -16.54 -3.67
C GLY A 33 -7.72 -16.76 -5.12
N ILE A 34 -7.74 -18.02 -5.51
CA ILE A 34 -8.27 -18.47 -6.81
C ILE A 34 -9.49 -19.35 -6.55
N LYS A 35 -10.60 -19.02 -7.18
CA LYS A 35 -11.83 -19.81 -7.18
C LYS A 35 -12.24 -20.06 -8.63
N ASP A 36 -12.44 -21.34 -8.99
CA ASP A 36 -12.78 -21.75 -10.35
C ASP A 36 -11.79 -21.21 -11.41
N GLY A 37 -10.48 -21.20 -11.08
CA GLY A 37 -9.43 -20.71 -11.96
C GLY A 37 -9.37 -19.18 -12.14
N LYS A 38 -10.19 -18.43 -11.40
CA LYS A 38 -10.24 -16.97 -11.45
C LYS A 38 -9.80 -16.34 -10.12
N PRO A 39 -9.13 -15.17 -10.15
CA PRO A 39 -8.88 -14.40 -8.94
C PRO A 39 -10.18 -14.14 -8.19
N TYR A 40 -10.15 -14.39 -6.90
CA TYR A 40 -11.31 -14.23 -6.00
C TYR A 40 -10.86 -13.48 -4.75
N MET A 41 -11.69 -12.58 -4.28
CA MET A 41 -11.55 -11.91 -3.00
C MET A 41 -12.71 -12.34 -2.09
N ASP A 42 -12.39 -12.92 -0.94
CA ASP A 42 -13.35 -13.13 0.14
C ASP A 42 -13.47 -11.84 0.95
N PRO A 43 -14.60 -11.10 0.90
CA PRO A 43 -14.73 -9.82 1.56
C PRO A 43 -14.58 -9.90 3.09
N VAL A 44 -15.02 -11.00 3.69
CA VAL A 44 -14.94 -11.21 5.14
C VAL A 44 -13.50 -11.47 5.55
N ALA A 45 -12.82 -12.42 4.89
CA ALA A 45 -11.44 -12.71 5.16
C ALA A 45 -10.51 -11.53 4.82
N TYR A 46 -10.85 -10.75 3.77
CA TYR A 46 -10.11 -9.54 3.41
C TYR A 46 -10.23 -8.48 4.50
N ARG A 47 -11.45 -8.20 4.98
CA ARG A 47 -11.67 -7.25 6.07
C ARG A 47 -10.99 -7.72 7.37
N ASP A 48 -11.09 -9.00 7.71
CA ASP A 48 -10.44 -9.56 8.91
C ASP A 48 -8.91 -9.43 8.84
N SER A 49 -8.32 -9.61 7.66
CA SER A 49 -6.87 -9.43 7.48
C SER A 49 -6.37 -8.02 7.79
N TYR A 50 -7.12 -6.98 7.45
CA TYR A 50 -6.68 -5.59 7.64
C TYR A 50 -7.30 -4.97 8.89
N VAL A 51 -8.61 -4.89 8.93
CA VAL A 51 -9.33 -4.24 10.03
C VAL A 51 -9.29 -5.11 11.28
N GLY A 52 -9.53 -6.42 11.14
CA GLY A 52 -9.44 -7.36 12.25
C GLY A 52 -8.05 -7.38 12.88
N THR A 53 -6.98 -7.35 12.05
CA THR A 53 -5.60 -7.26 12.57
C THR A 53 -5.34 -5.93 13.29
N ALA A 54 -5.84 -4.80 12.78
CA ALA A 54 -5.74 -3.52 13.47
C ALA A 54 -6.48 -3.56 14.82
N GLU A 55 -7.69 -4.12 14.86
CA GLU A 55 -8.49 -4.29 16.09
C GLU A 55 -7.78 -5.23 17.09
N GLY A 56 -7.22 -6.34 16.61
CA GLY A 56 -6.44 -7.27 17.43
C GLY A 56 -5.22 -6.60 18.08
N LEU A 57 -4.47 -5.82 17.29
CA LEU A 57 -3.34 -5.03 17.81
C LEU A 57 -3.79 -4.00 18.83
N ILE A 58 -4.87 -3.26 18.56
CA ILE A 58 -5.43 -2.25 19.48
C ILE A 58 -5.82 -2.90 20.81
N GLY A 59 -6.50 -4.05 20.76
CA GLY A 59 -6.88 -4.80 21.96
C GLY A 59 -5.68 -5.28 22.79
N ALA A 60 -4.55 -5.57 22.14
CA ALA A 60 -3.33 -6.07 22.77
C ALA A 60 -2.40 -4.95 23.32
N LEU A 61 -2.65 -3.68 23.01
CA LEU A 61 -1.78 -2.56 23.43
C LEU A 61 -1.49 -2.50 24.94
N PRO A 62 -2.43 -2.81 25.84
CA PRO A 62 -2.13 -2.79 27.28
C PRO A 62 -0.98 -3.71 27.70
N ALA A 63 -0.72 -4.77 26.90
CA ALA A 63 0.38 -5.70 27.16
C ALA A 63 1.73 -5.24 26.56
N ALA A 64 1.78 -4.13 25.82
CA ALA A 64 2.94 -3.64 25.08
C ALA A 64 3.48 -2.29 25.58
N PRO A 65 3.96 -2.18 26.81
CA PRO A 65 4.37 -0.91 27.42
C PRO A 65 5.59 -0.25 26.74
N LYS A 66 6.36 -1.01 25.96
CA LYS A 66 7.54 -0.53 25.23
C LYS A 66 7.21 -0.04 23.82
N LEU A 67 6.01 -0.34 23.31
CA LEU A 67 5.64 -0.01 21.93
C LEU A 67 5.58 1.51 21.75
N ARG A 68 6.39 1.98 20.82
CA ARG A 68 6.53 3.42 20.52
C ARG A 68 6.09 3.80 19.12
N GLN A 69 5.96 2.82 18.22
CA GLN A 69 5.54 3.10 16.84
C GLN A 69 4.80 1.93 16.21
N ILE A 70 3.75 2.27 15.48
CA ILE A 70 3.05 1.37 14.56
C ILE A 70 3.19 1.93 13.15
N ILE A 71 3.58 1.08 12.20
CA ILE A 71 3.66 1.42 10.78
C ILE A 71 2.69 0.52 10.04
N PHE A 72 1.79 1.12 9.24
CA PHE A 72 0.82 0.39 8.45
C PHE A 72 1.03 0.65 6.96
N CYS A 73 1.27 -0.44 6.20
CA CYS A 73 1.29 -0.41 4.74
C CYS A 73 -0.15 -0.43 4.22
N SER A 74 -0.71 0.74 4.01
CA SER A 74 -2.01 0.99 3.41
C SER A 74 -1.91 1.05 1.88
N SER A 75 -2.92 1.54 1.18
CA SER A 75 -3.01 1.57 -0.27
C SER A 75 -3.47 2.91 -0.82
N MET A 76 -2.90 3.32 -1.96
CA MET A 76 -3.36 4.47 -2.76
C MET A 76 -4.81 4.32 -3.22
N ASN A 77 -5.36 3.10 -3.24
CA ASN A 77 -6.76 2.86 -3.57
C ASN A 77 -7.76 3.58 -2.63
N ALA A 78 -7.31 3.97 -1.44
CA ALA A 78 -8.11 4.74 -0.48
C ALA A 78 -8.62 6.09 -1.05
N TYR A 79 -7.92 6.68 -2.01
CA TYR A 79 -8.35 7.94 -2.64
C TYR A 79 -9.53 7.77 -3.62
N GLY A 80 -9.71 6.58 -4.19
CA GLY A 80 -10.68 6.38 -5.27
C GLY A 80 -10.40 7.31 -6.44
N ALA A 81 -11.44 7.96 -6.97
CA ALA A 81 -11.32 8.96 -8.03
C ALA A 81 -10.87 10.34 -7.51
N ALA A 82 -10.70 10.51 -6.21
CA ALA A 82 -10.37 11.77 -5.53
C ALA A 82 -11.30 12.95 -5.88
N ASN A 83 -12.50 12.67 -6.44
CA ASN A 83 -13.52 13.64 -6.84
C ASN A 83 -13.02 14.83 -7.67
N GLY A 84 -12.01 14.61 -8.51
CA GLY A 84 -11.41 15.64 -9.35
C GLY A 84 -10.50 16.62 -8.61
N VAL A 85 -10.15 16.37 -7.36
CA VAL A 85 -9.13 17.14 -6.63
C VAL A 85 -7.78 16.96 -7.30
N ASN A 86 -7.06 18.05 -7.55
CA ASN A 86 -5.72 18.07 -8.11
C ASN A 86 -4.93 19.27 -7.55
N PRO A 87 -3.76 19.10 -6.92
CA PRO A 87 -3.12 17.80 -6.64
C PRO A 87 -3.82 17.03 -5.52
N VAL A 88 -3.80 15.69 -5.63
CA VAL A 88 -4.20 14.79 -4.55
C VAL A 88 -3.04 14.65 -3.58
N SER A 89 -3.27 14.95 -2.32
CA SER A 89 -2.26 14.86 -1.26
C SER A 89 -2.81 14.09 -0.06
N GLU A 90 -2.00 13.94 0.98
CA GLU A 90 -2.40 13.31 2.24
C GLU A 90 -3.54 14.05 2.96
N ASN A 91 -3.76 15.33 2.65
CA ASN A 91 -4.88 16.12 3.15
C ASN A 91 -6.17 15.90 2.34
N THR A 92 -6.10 15.25 1.18
CA THR A 92 -7.28 14.92 0.39
C THR A 92 -8.06 13.81 1.09
N PRO A 93 -9.36 14.01 1.38
CA PRO A 93 -10.17 12.98 2.01
C PRO A 93 -10.15 11.67 1.24
N ALA A 94 -10.00 10.55 1.95
CA ALA A 94 -10.17 9.23 1.38
C ALA A 94 -11.64 9.08 0.93
N ASN A 95 -11.85 8.68 -0.31
CA ASN A 95 -13.18 8.65 -0.92
C ASN A 95 -13.39 7.46 -1.87
N ALA A 96 -12.81 6.33 -1.53
CA ALA A 96 -13.03 5.13 -2.31
C ALA A 96 -14.40 4.52 -2.02
N ALA A 97 -15.16 4.27 -3.07
CA ALA A 97 -16.47 3.62 -2.97
C ALA A 97 -16.36 2.08 -2.95
N SER A 98 -15.22 1.50 -3.37
CA SER A 98 -15.09 0.05 -3.42
C SER A 98 -14.97 -0.54 -2.01
N PRO A 99 -15.64 -1.67 -1.70
CA PRO A 99 -15.53 -2.33 -0.40
C PRO A 99 -14.08 -2.67 -0.01
N ALA A 100 -13.26 -3.09 -0.98
CA ALA A 100 -11.85 -3.39 -0.75
C ALA A 100 -11.04 -2.16 -0.32
N ALA A 101 -11.31 -0.99 -0.90
CA ALA A 101 -10.61 0.23 -0.53
C ALA A 101 -11.12 0.81 0.80
N GLN A 102 -12.38 0.62 1.14
CA GLN A 102 -12.94 1.02 2.44
C GLN A 102 -12.25 0.31 3.61
N VAL A 103 -11.80 -0.93 3.41
CA VAL A 103 -11.05 -1.68 4.42
C VAL A 103 -9.75 -0.96 4.82
N PHE A 104 -9.02 -0.38 3.86
CA PHE A 104 -7.82 0.41 4.17
C PHE A 104 -8.14 1.67 4.94
N ILE A 105 -9.21 2.39 4.53
CA ILE A 105 -9.64 3.62 5.18
C ILE A 105 -10.03 3.35 6.65
N GLU A 106 -10.80 2.29 6.89
CA GLU A 106 -11.23 1.90 8.23
C GLU A 106 -10.01 1.52 9.11
N ALA A 107 -9.06 0.74 8.59
CA ALA A 107 -7.84 0.38 9.31
C ALA A 107 -6.97 1.61 9.62
N GLU A 108 -6.77 2.52 8.65
CA GLU A 108 -6.07 3.79 8.86
C GLU A 108 -6.69 4.62 9.99
N GLN A 109 -8.02 4.76 9.98
CA GLN A 109 -8.75 5.53 10.99
C GLN A 109 -8.61 4.92 12.38
N LYS A 110 -8.79 3.61 12.52
CA LYS A 110 -8.66 2.91 13.80
C LYS A 110 -7.25 3.04 14.38
N LEU A 111 -6.24 2.84 13.55
CA LEU A 111 -4.84 2.95 13.98
C LEU A 111 -4.47 4.40 14.32
N SER A 112 -4.89 5.37 13.50
CA SER A 112 -4.62 6.79 13.79
C SER A 112 -5.28 7.27 15.07
N ALA A 113 -6.44 6.73 15.43
CA ALA A 113 -7.18 7.13 16.64
C ALA A 113 -6.48 6.78 17.96
N ILE A 114 -5.54 5.83 17.93
CA ILE A 114 -4.79 5.41 19.14
C ILE A 114 -3.45 6.13 19.31
N GLU A 115 -3.11 7.04 18.40
CA GLU A 115 -1.87 7.80 18.48
C GLU A 115 -1.82 8.65 19.77
N THR A 116 -0.65 8.68 20.39
CA THR A 116 -0.37 9.50 21.56
C THR A 116 1.00 10.17 21.42
N ASN A 117 1.42 10.94 22.42
CA ASN A 117 2.76 11.49 22.46
C ASN A 117 3.85 10.40 22.50
N SER A 118 3.59 9.28 23.17
CA SER A 118 4.53 8.16 23.32
C SER A 118 4.41 7.13 22.19
N LEU A 119 3.21 6.89 21.65
CA LEU A 119 2.96 5.95 20.56
C LEU A 119 2.68 6.72 19.26
N LYS A 120 3.52 6.57 18.26
CA LYS A 120 3.34 7.15 16.93
C LYS A 120 2.73 6.15 15.95
N VAL A 121 1.87 6.63 15.06
CA VAL A 121 1.25 5.83 14.00
C VAL A 121 1.59 6.43 12.65
N CYS A 122 2.25 5.66 11.79
CA CYS A 122 2.59 6.04 10.42
C CYS A 122 1.82 5.15 9.45
N ASN A 123 0.98 5.74 8.61
CA ASN A 123 0.25 5.05 7.56
C ASN A 123 0.88 5.39 6.20
N PHE A 124 1.39 4.39 5.50
CA PHE A 124 1.86 4.54 4.13
C PHE A 124 0.77 4.13 3.13
N ARG A 125 0.19 5.07 2.40
CA ARG A 125 -0.57 4.76 1.19
C ARG A 125 0.41 4.40 0.09
N THR A 126 0.63 3.10 -0.05
CA THR A 126 1.64 2.54 -0.95
C THR A 126 1.06 2.38 -2.35
N GLY A 127 1.82 2.80 -3.35
CA GLY A 127 1.54 2.56 -4.76
C GLY A 127 1.71 1.10 -5.14
N THR A 128 1.64 0.79 -6.44
CA THR A 128 1.90 -0.55 -6.96
C THR A 128 3.38 -0.89 -6.73
N ILE A 129 3.62 -1.96 -5.96
CA ILE A 129 4.97 -2.40 -5.61
C ILE A 129 5.53 -3.24 -6.76
N TYR A 130 6.71 -2.87 -7.26
CA TYR A 130 7.46 -3.63 -8.26
C TYR A 130 8.88 -3.94 -7.75
N GLY A 131 9.64 -4.70 -8.52
CA GLY A 131 11.03 -5.09 -8.21
C GLY A 131 11.25 -6.60 -8.32
N PRO A 132 12.35 -7.14 -7.79
CA PRO A 132 12.64 -8.57 -7.86
C PRO A 132 11.49 -9.45 -7.36
N GLY A 133 10.99 -10.32 -8.23
CA GLY A 133 9.82 -11.18 -7.98
C GLY A 133 8.47 -10.50 -8.18
N ARG A 134 8.45 -9.22 -8.53
CA ARG A 134 7.27 -8.41 -8.85
C ARG A 134 7.51 -7.54 -10.09
N GLU A 135 8.11 -8.14 -11.12
CA GLU A 135 8.41 -7.46 -12.36
C GLU A 135 7.12 -7.02 -13.07
N HIS A 136 7.14 -5.87 -13.72
CA HIS A 136 5.99 -5.29 -14.43
C HIS A 136 5.37 -6.25 -15.44
N ARG A 137 6.20 -7.06 -16.10
CA ARG A 137 5.74 -8.12 -17.00
C ARG A 137 4.76 -9.09 -16.35
N ASN A 138 5.01 -9.45 -15.09
CA ASN A 138 4.16 -10.41 -14.36
C ASN A 138 2.79 -9.84 -14.06
N GLU A 139 2.71 -8.56 -13.72
CA GLU A 139 1.44 -7.85 -13.55
C GLU A 139 0.70 -7.70 -14.89
N LEU A 140 1.43 -7.25 -15.92
CA LEU A 140 0.85 -6.99 -17.24
C LEU A 140 0.31 -8.26 -17.91
N LYS A 141 0.94 -9.42 -17.77
CA LYS A 141 0.44 -10.71 -18.31
C LYS A 141 -1.00 -11.02 -17.90
N HIS A 142 -1.43 -10.55 -16.73
CA HIS A 142 -2.79 -10.79 -16.25
C HIS A 142 -3.84 -9.92 -16.94
N ILE A 143 -3.45 -8.79 -17.53
CA ILE A 143 -4.35 -7.81 -18.17
C ILE A 143 -4.04 -7.53 -19.64
N ALA A 144 -2.93 -8.01 -20.18
CA ALA A 144 -2.55 -7.86 -21.58
C ALA A 144 -3.64 -8.39 -22.52
N GLY A 145 -4.01 -7.61 -23.54
CA GLY A 145 -5.08 -7.91 -24.49
C GLY A 145 -6.51 -7.89 -23.91
N LYS A 146 -6.68 -7.60 -22.60
CA LYS A 146 -7.99 -7.60 -21.97
C LYS A 146 -8.60 -6.22 -21.89
N GLN A 147 -9.93 -6.20 -21.86
CA GLN A 147 -10.72 -5.00 -21.56
C GLN A 147 -10.72 -4.73 -20.07
N ILE A 148 -10.24 -3.55 -19.67
CA ILE A 148 -10.18 -3.10 -18.28
C ILE A 148 -11.12 -1.91 -18.11
N PRO A 149 -12.01 -1.91 -17.10
CA PRO A 149 -13.06 -0.91 -16.97
C PRO A 149 -12.56 0.49 -16.58
N PHE A 150 -11.29 0.65 -16.26
CA PHE A 150 -10.68 1.94 -15.95
C PHE A 150 -10.36 2.77 -17.19
N ASP A 151 -10.13 4.08 -17.01
CA ASP A 151 -9.79 4.99 -18.13
C ASP A 151 -8.28 5.03 -18.45
N GLY A 152 -7.45 4.37 -17.65
CA GLY A 152 -6.00 4.37 -17.82
C GLY A 152 -5.31 5.71 -17.55
N GLN A 153 -6.06 6.76 -17.28
CA GLN A 153 -5.55 8.14 -17.14
C GLN A 153 -5.11 8.52 -15.72
N SER A 154 -5.32 7.63 -14.74
CA SER A 154 -4.77 7.82 -13.39
C SER A 154 -3.26 7.68 -13.42
N ASP A 155 -2.58 8.36 -12.48
CA ASP A 155 -1.14 8.25 -12.31
C ASP A 155 -0.72 6.79 -12.09
N ALA A 156 0.44 6.39 -12.61
CA ALA A 156 0.94 5.03 -12.47
C ALA A 156 1.25 4.65 -11.03
N MET A 157 1.72 5.60 -10.21
CA MET A 157 1.98 5.46 -8.77
C MET A 157 2.70 4.14 -8.43
N LEU A 158 3.93 4.00 -8.87
CA LEU A 158 4.75 2.81 -8.65
C LEU A 158 5.75 3.06 -7.54
N VAL A 159 6.17 2.01 -6.85
CA VAL A 159 7.26 2.06 -5.87
C VAL A 159 8.09 0.78 -5.91
N HIS A 160 9.42 0.91 -5.93
CA HIS A 160 10.29 -0.26 -5.83
C HIS A 160 10.16 -0.92 -4.46
N ARG A 161 10.15 -2.26 -4.42
CA ARG A 161 10.06 -3.05 -3.18
C ARG A 161 11.08 -2.58 -2.12
N ASP A 162 12.31 -2.34 -2.54
CA ASP A 162 13.37 -1.95 -1.64
C ASP A 162 13.22 -0.50 -1.15
N ASP A 163 12.59 0.38 -1.94
CA ASP A 163 12.22 1.72 -1.47
C ASP A 163 11.08 1.66 -0.43
N VAL A 164 10.19 0.67 -0.50
CA VAL A 164 9.22 0.44 0.58
C VAL A 164 9.93 0.07 1.88
N VAL A 165 10.90 -0.85 1.83
CA VAL A 165 11.71 -1.23 3.02
C VAL A 165 12.46 -0.02 3.57
N ARG A 166 13.14 0.75 2.71
CA ARG A 166 13.85 1.97 3.12
C ARG A 166 12.92 3.03 3.73
N ALA A 167 11.70 3.16 3.21
CA ALA A 167 10.72 4.10 3.77
C ALA A 167 10.23 3.66 5.16
N ILE A 168 10.11 2.36 5.39
CA ILE A 168 9.79 1.80 6.71
C ILE A 168 10.95 2.08 7.70
N ASP A 169 12.19 1.79 7.33
CA ASP A 169 13.37 2.09 8.15
C ASP A 169 13.46 3.60 8.45
N PHE A 170 13.28 4.43 7.41
CA PHE A 170 13.24 5.89 7.56
C PHE A 170 12.15 6.34 8.52
N ALA A 171 10.95 5.73 8.45
CA ALA A 171 9.86 6.05 9.37
C ALA A 171 10.20 5.67 10.82
N ILE A 172 10.92 4.58 11.04
CA ILE A 172 11.39 4.14 12.37
C ILE A 172 12.41 5.16 12.91
N ASP A 173 13.44 5.47 12.14
CA ASP A 173 14.54 6.34 12.55
C ASP A 173 14.07 7.76 12.86
N HIS A 174 13.11 8.28 12.09
CA HIS A 174 12.59 9.64 12.24
C HIS A 174 11.29 9.72 13.04
N ARG A 175 10.81 8.57 13.55
CA ARG A 175 9.53 8.46 14.29
C ARG A 175 8.38 9.16 13.53
N LEU A 176 8.27 8.91 12.23
CA LEU A 176 7.22 9.50 11.41
C LEU A 176 5.83 9.17 11.96
N SER A 177 4.94 10.14 11.86
CA SER A 177 3.56 10.06 12.32
C SER A 177 2.61 10.63 11.27
N GLY A 178 1.43 10.06 11.20
CA GLY A 178 0.39 10.46 10.26
C GLY A 178 0.43 9.69 8.94
N LEU A 179 -0.17 10.28 7.92
CA LEU A 179 -0.34 9.66 6.60
C LEU A 179 0.72 10.15 5.63
N TYR A 180 1.28 9.25 4.84
CA TYR A 180 2.25 9.54 3.77
C TYR A 180 1.92 8.76 2.51
N ASN A 181 2.02 9.42 1.36
CA ASN A 181 1.96 8.78 0.05
C ASN A 181 3.34 8.20 -0.30
N LEU A 182 3.38 6.89 -0.59
CA LEU A 182 4.62 6.16 -0.86
C LEU A 182 4.60 5.61 -2.30
N PHE A 183 5.12 6.39 -3.23
CA PHE A 183 5.35 6.03 -4.63
C PHE A 183 6.44 6.94 -5.22
N ASN A 184 7.10 6.48 -6.28
CA ASN A 184 8.17 7.22 -6.96
C ASN A 184 7.62 8.33 -7.90
N ASP A 185 8.52 9.07 -8.55
CA ASP A 185 8.19 10.24 -9.37
C ASP A 185 7.92 9.90 -10.84
N ILE A 186 7.34 8.75 -11.16
CA ILE A 186 7.02 8.42 -12.56
C ILE A 186 5.96 9.37 -13.10
N PRO A 187 6.28 10.19 -14.12
CA PRO A 187 5.36 11.20 -14.63
C PRO A 187 4.39 10.65 -15.68
N GLU A 188 4.09 9.36 -15.64
CA GLU A 188 3.23 8.68 -16.60
C GLU A 188 1.88 8.33 -16.00
N ASN A 189 0.84 8.32 -16.82
CA ASN A 189 -0.40 7.67 -16.47
C ASN A 189 -0.31 6.14 -16.71
N LYS A 190 -1.28 5.40 -16.20
CA LYS A 190 -1.29 3.93 -16.32
C LYS A 190 -1.34 3.44 -17.77
N ALA A 191 -2.09 4.13 -18.65
CA ALA A 191 -2.21 3.71 -20.04
C ALA A 191 -0.86 3.80 -20.76
N ASP A 192 -0.14 4.92 -20.62
CA ASP A 192 1.16 5.13 -21.24
C ASP A 192 2.21 4.17 -20.66
N PHE A 193 2.22 4.02 -19.33
CA PHE A 193 3.11 3.10 -18.63
C PHE A 193 2.93 1.65 -19.13
N PHE A 194 1.70 1.14 -19.10
CA PHE A 194 1.44 -0.24 -19.53
C PHE A 194 1.63 -0.43 -21.04
N ALA A 195 1.38 0.57 -21.89
CA ALA A 195 1.69 0.51 -23.31
C ALA A 195 3.20 0.37 -23.56
N ARG A 196 4.02 1.14 -22.85
CA ARG A 196 5.48 1.07 -22.90
C ARG A 196 6.01 -0.30 -22.45
N VAL A 197 5.48 -0.81 -21.32
CA VAL A 197 5.87 -2.15 -20.81
C VAL A 197 5.43 -3.25 -21.78
N ALA A 198 4.21 -3.18 -22.34
CA ALA A 198 3.71 -4.14 -23.32
C ALA A 198 4.61 -4.20 -24.56
N ALA A 199 4.98 -3.05 -25.11
CA ALA A 199 5.87 -2.96 -26.27
C ALA A 199 7.25 -3.57 -25.98
N ARG A 200 7.84 -3.26 -24.81
CA ARG A 200 9.13 -3.83 -24.38
C ARG A 200 9.09 -5.35 -24.25
N GLU A 201 8.00 -5.88 -23.71
CA GLU A 201 7.86 -7.30 -23.37
C GLU A 201 7.20 -8.14 -24.48
N GLY A 202 6.82 -7.52 -25.60
CA GLY A 202 6.13 -8.21 -26.71
C GLY A 202 4.75 -8.73 -26.32
N LEU A 203 4.02 -8.01 -25.48
CA LEU A 203 2.68 -8.33 -25.02
C LEU A 203 1.63 -7.46 -25.72
N GLU A 204 0.40 -7.98 -25.80
CA GLU A 204 -0.73 -7.21 -26.31
C GLU A 204 -1.04 -6.01 -25.43
N PRO A 205 -1.40 -4.84 -26.00
CA PRO A 205 -1.76 -3.68 -25.20
C PRO A 205 -3.07 -3.90 -24.42
N VAL A 206 -3.18 -3.22 -23.29
CA VAL A 206 -4.41 -3.20 -22.49
C VAL A 206 -5.46 -2.32 -23.16
N ILE A 207 -6.72 -2.78 -23.16
CA ILE A 207 -7.86 -2.02 -23.71
C ILE A 207 -8.59 -1.33 -22.56
N TRP A 208 -8.47 -0.01 -22.49
CA TRP A 208 -9.07 0.80 -21.45
C TRP A 208 -10.48 1.25 -21.84
N LEU A 209 -11.51 0.94 -21.03
CA LEU A 209 -12.92 1.22 -21.34
C LEU A 209 -13.42 2.57 -20.83
N GLY A 210 -12.69 3.24 -19.93
CA GLY A 210 -13.06 4.56 -19.43
C GLY A 210 -14.25 4.62 -18.47
N VAL A 211 -14.71 3.50 -17.95
CA VAL A 211 -15.89 3.43 -17.05
C VAL A 211 -15.55 4.02 -15.68
N PHE A 212 -14.41 3.65 -15.12
CA PHE A 212 -13.95 4.13 -13.81
C PHE A 212 -12.75 5.04 -13.97
N LYS A 213 -12.70 6.07 -13.13
CA LYS A 213 -11.58 7.01 -13.06
C LYS A 213 -10.77 6.76 -11.80
N GLY A 214 -9.46 6.94 -11.88
CA GLY A 214 -8.56 6.94 -10.74
C GLY A 214 -8.06 8.36 -10.41
N PRO A 215 -7.29 8.52 -9.32
CA PRO A 215 -6.73 9.81 -8.95
C PRO A 215 -5.65 10.26 -9.95
N ARG A 216 -5.54 11.57 -10.14
CA ARG A 216 -4.55 12.21 -11.01
C ARG A 216 -3.84 13.33 -10.27
N GLY A 217 -2.57 13.59 -10.63
CA GLY A 217 -1.76 14.62 -9.98
C GLY A 217 -1.52 14.30 -8.50
N VAL A 218 -1.28 13.03 -8.19
CA VAL A 218 -1.04 12.61 -6.79
C VAL A 218 0.35 13.03 -6.36
N SER A 219 0.46 13.62 -5.17
CA SER A 219 1.71 14.15 -4.62
C SER A 219 2.31 13.19 -3.59
N ASN A 220 3.62 12.96 -3.68
CA ASN A 220 4.46 12.31 -2.67
C ASN A 220 5.35 13.33 -1.94
N ALA A 221 5.08 14.62 -2.11
CA ALA A 221 5.93 15.70 -1.63
C ALA A 221 6.11 15.69 -0.11
N LYS A 222 5.09 15.27 0.66
CA LYS A 222 5.18 15.22 2.12
C LYS A 222 6.30 14.29 2.60
N LEU A 223 6.42 13.10 2.02
CA LEU A 223 7.48 12.16 2.38
C LEU A 223 8.86 12.68 1.97
N LYS A 224 8.97 13.29 0.79
CA LYS A 224 10.22 13.92 0.32
C LYS A 224 10.63 15.11 1.18
N LEU A 225 9.67 15.95 1.60
CA LEU A 225 9.93 17.06 2.53
C LEU A 225 10.35 16.59 3.93
N ALA A 226 9.94 15.39 4.34
CA ALA A 226 10.45 14.75 5.55
C ALA A 226 11.91 14.28 5.41
N GLY A 227 12.47 14.27 4.20
CA GLY A 227 13.87 13.91 3.90
C GLY A 227 14.06 12.58 3.19
N PHE A 228 12.98 11.85 2.87
CA PHE A 228 13.10 10.59 2.14
C PHE A 228 13.44 10.79 0.65
N THR A 229 14.30 9.94 0.12
CA THR A 229 14.67 9.92 -1.31
C THR A 229 14.46 8.53 -1.90
N PHE A 230 13.86 8.45 -3.09
CA PHE A 230 13.68 7.21 -3.81
C PHE A 230 14.97 6.79 -4.50
N SER A 231 15.31 5.49 -4.46
CA SER A 231 16.47 4.91 -5.15
C SER A 231 16.19 4.61 -6.61
N ASP A 232 14.92 4.38 -6.95
CA ASP A 232 14.46 4.22 -8.33
C ASP A 232 13.30 5.18 -8.66
N PRO A 233 13.60 6.47 -8.94
CA PRO A 233 12.56 7.42 -9.30
C PRO A 233 11.95 7.16 -10.69
N SER A 234 12.63 6.35 -11.53
CA SER A 234 12.19 6.07 -12.91
C SER A 234 11.22 4.89 -13.04
N GLY A 235 11.21 3.98 -12.07
CA GLY A 235 10.43 2.74 -12.15
C GLY A 235 11.00 1.70 -13.11
N GLU A 236 12.27 1.81 -13.52
CA GLU A 236 12.87 0.94 -14.52
C GLU A 236 13.80 -0.14 -13.94
N LYS A 237 14.20 -0.01 -12.68
CA LYS A 237 15.13 -0.92 -12.02
C LYS A 237 14.44 -2.17 -11.44
N GLU A 238 13.44 -2.70 -12.14
CA GLU A 238 12.61 -3.79 -11.61
C GLU A 238 13.36 -5.10 -11.29
N GLY A 239 14.48 -5.37 -11.96
CA GLY A 239 15.34 -6.53 -11.67
C GLY A 239 16.47 -6.25 -10.69
N ALA A 240 16.67 -4.99 -10.27
CA ALA A 240 17.77 -4.61 -9.39
C ALA A 240 17.43 -4.80 -7.91
N ASN A 241 18.43 -5.20 -7.14
CA ASN A 241 18.38 -5.10 -5.68
C ASN A 241 18.97 -3.74 -5.27
N LEU A 242 18.20 -2.89 -4.59
CA LEU A 242 18.59 -1.52 -4.24
C LEU A 242 19.04 -1.38 -2.78
N LEU A 243 19.04 -2.48 -2.03
CA LEU A 243 19.46 -2.49 -0.63
C LEU A 243 20.96 -2.78 -0.47
N GLY A 244 21.76 -2.73 -1.43
CA GLY A 244 23.22 -2.81 -1.35
C GLY A 244 23.78 -4.10 -0.72
#